data_30ff290a4430474c65b697d9bea2b808
#
_entry.id   30ff290a4430474c65b697d9bea2b808
#
_cell.length_a   1.000
_cell.length_b   1.000
_cell.length_c   1.000
_cell.angle_alpha   90.00
_cell.angle_beta   90.00
_cell.angle_gamma   90.00
#
_symmetry.space_group_name_H-M   'P 1'
#
loop_
_entity.id
_entity.type
_entity.pdbx_description
1 polymer ?
#
loop_
_entity_poly.entity_id
_entity_poly.type
_entity_poly.pdbx_seq_one_letter_code
_entity_poly.pdbx_strand_id
1 'polypeptide(L)'
;PSALAAMESFGREVLGADATVRTRIGDAARPDTWPEGSFDLIIAGFVLNEMPQLDAPALLRWFGELKARLAPGGLILILEPALRITAERLQRLSDEVAGGEMTRLAPELDALPDPQLGAGEHWSHETRAWAAPASTEFVNRHLHRDLREVRFSFAAFSDATLAPLPPGLGRLISDVQIIKGLLRFITIREGRIESVEVPTRGLSKHEVKKLAARFGRGDIVRHPHPAAPKLRLANHEELEVFWTPTGS
;
A
#
# COMPACT_ATOMS: atom_id res chain seq x y z
N PRO A 1 -32.34 5.14 10.64
CA PRO A 1 -31.96 5.10 9.23
C PRO A 1 -31.30 3.76 8.94
N SER A 2 -31.61 3.15 7.76
CA SER A 2 -30.89 1.95 7.36
C SER A 2 -29.40 2.27 7.16
N ALA A 3 -28.51 1.27 7.29
CA ALA A 3 -27.09 1.46 7.04
C ALA A 3 -26.84 2.08 5.65
N LEU A 4 -27.62 1.69 4.65
CA LEU A 4 -27.54 2.26 3.28
C LEU A 4 -27.84 3.75 3.24
N ALA A 5 -28.90 4.21 3.92
CA ALA A 5 -29.22 5.64 3.98
C ALA A 5 -28.13 6.45 4.69
N ALA A 6 -27.51 5.87 5.74
CA ALA A 6 -26.37 6.50 6.40
C ALA A 6 -25.15 6.59 5.48
N MET A 7 -24.87 5.54 4.71
CA MET A 7 -23.77 5.55 3.72
C MET A 7 -23.99 6.57 2.60
N GLU A 8 -25.21 6.71 2.10
CA GLU A 8 -25.55 7.73 1.09
C GLU A 8 -25.39 9.15 1.63
N SER A 9 -25.84 9.39 2.87
CA SER A 9 -25.67 10.69 3.54
C SER A 9 -24.19 11.02 3.73
N PHE A 10 -23.42 10.09 4.26
CA PHE A 10 -21.99 10.24 4.46
C PHE A 10 -21.23 10.44 3.12
N GLY A 11 -21.59 9.65 2.10
CA GLY A 11 -21.00 9.80 0.77
C GLY A 11 -21.21 11.19 0.19
N ARG A 12 -22.40 11.78 0.31
CA ARG A 12 -22.69 13.15 -0.11
C ARG A 12 -21.94 14.20 0.73
N GLU A 13 -21.78 13.97 2.02
CA GLU A 13 -21.01 14.85 2.89
C GLU A 13 -19.53 14.89 2.50
N VAL A 14 -18.95 13.75 2.17
CA VAL A 14 -17.52 13.62 1.82
C VAL A 14 -17.22 14.08 0.39
N LEU A 15 -18.09 13.72 -0.56
CA LEU A 15 -17.87 13.97 -1.99
C LEU A 15 -18.46 15.31 -2.48
N GLY A 16 -19.25 15.97 -1.65
CA GLY A 16 -19.97 17.21 -1.97
C GLY A 16 -21.44 16.98 -2.30
N ALA A 17 -22.24 18.04 -2.13
CA ALA A 17 -23.70 17.99 -2.25
C ALA A 17 -24.17 17.56 -3.66
N ASP A 18 -23.39 17.88 -4.69
CA ASP A 18 -23.70 17.57 -6.09
C ASP A 18 -23.32 16.14 -6.50
N ALA A 19 -22.65 15.39 -5.60
CA ALA A 19 -22.25 14.01 -5.89
C ALA A 19 -23.48 13.07 -5.92
N THR A 20 -23.58 12.26 -6.98
CA THR A 20 -24.56 11.20 -7.05
C THR A 20 -24.03 9.96 -6.31
N VAL A 21 -24.57 9.69 -5.14
CA VAL A 21 -24.24 8.48 -4.36
C VAL A 21 -25.38 7.48 -4.47
N ARG A 22 -25.07 6.26 -4.89
CA ARG A 22 -26.01 5.14 -4.97
C ARG A 22 -25.48 3.99 -4.14
N THR A 23 -26.35 3.39 -3.34
CA THR A 23 -26.01 2.21 -2.54
C THR A 23 -26.78 0.99 -3.02
N ARG A 24 -26.16 -0.18 -2.94
CA ARG A 24 -26.74 -1.46 -3.32
C ARG A 24 -26.33 -2.53 -2.33
N ILE A 25 -27.25 -3.43 -1.99
CA ILE A 25 -26.94 -4.67 -1.29
C ILE A 25 -26.47 -5.68 -2.34
N GLY A 26 -25.30 -6.26 -2.12
CA GLY A 26 -24.75 -7.32 -2.97
C GLY A 26 -23.81 -8.20 -2.15
N ASP A 27 -23.47 -9.35 -2.71
CA ASP A 27 -22.46 -10.26 -2.16
C ASP A 27 -21.14 -10.03 -2.91
N ALA A 28 -20.11 -9.66 -2.18
CA ALA A 28 -18.81 -9.38 -2.77
C ALA A 28 -18.18 -10.62 -3.46
N ALA A 29 -18.57 -11.84 -3.06
CA ALA A 29 -18.14 -13.07 -3.71
C ALA A 29 -18.95 -13.44 -4.96
N ARG A 30 -20.01 -12.69 -5.25
CA ARG A 30 -20.98 -12.99 -6.32
C ARG A 30 -21.08 -11.86 -7.33
N PRO A 31 -20.30 -11.89 -8.42
CA PRO A 31 -20.25 -10.83 -9.44
C PRO A 31 -21.60 -10.54 -10.09
N ASP A 32 -22.52 -11.49 -10.14
CA ASP A 32 -23.89 -11.32 -10.64
C ASP A 32 -24.74 -10.35 -9.79
N THR A 33 -24.31 -10.06 -8.56
CA THR A 33 -24.97 -9.12 -7.66
C THR A 33 -24.38 -7.71 -7.70
N TRP A 34 -23.28 -7.53 -8.42
CA TRP A 34 -22.56 -6.24 -8.48
C TRP A 34 -23.24 -5.24 -9.41
N PRO A 35 -22.92 -3.95 -9.29
CA PRO A 35 -23.39 -2.95 -10.24
C PRO A 35 -22.92 -3.28 -11.66
N GLU A 36 -23.81 -3.11 -12.63
CA GLU A 36 -23.46 -3.14 -14.05
C GLU A 36 -22.85 -1.81 -14.48
N GLY A 37 -22.02 -1.85 -15.51
CA GLY A 37 -21.41 -0.67 -16.09
C GLY A 37 -19.88 -0.75 -16.14
N SER A 38 -19.30 0.35 -16.55
CA SER A 38 -17.86 0.55 -16.65
C SER A 38 -17.44 1.66 -15.67
N PHE A 39 -16.37 1.45 -14.91
CA PHE A 39 -15.96 2.30 -13.80
C PHE A 39 -14.51 2.76 -13.97
N ASP A 40 -14.24 4.04 -13.80
CA ASP A 40 -12.86 4.59 -13.82
C ASP A 40 -12.06 4.19 -12.58
N LEU A 41 -12.75 3.92 -11.47
CA LEU A 41 -12.15 3.49 -10.21
C LEU A 41 -13.02 2.42 -9.56
N ILE A 42 -12.41 1.30 -9.24
CA ILE A 42 -13.01 0.23 -8.44
C ILE A 42 -12.20 0.08 -7.15
N ILE A 43 -12.85 0.21 -6.01
CA ILE A 43 -12.22 0.02 -4.69
C ILE A 43 -12.84 -1.19 -4.02
N ALA A 44 -12.01 -2.21 -3.73
CA ALA A 44 -12.37 -3.36 -2.90
C ALA A 44 -11.72 -3.19 -1.52
N GLY A 45 -12.47 -2.68 -0.55
CA GLY A 45 -11.98 -2.41 0.80
C GLY A 45 -12.39 -3.48 1.79
N PHE A 46 -11.42 -4.21 2.37
CA PHE A 46 -11.61 -5.28 3.35
C PHE A 46 -12.48 -6.45 2.87
N VAL A 47 -12.44 -6.72 1.58
CA VAL A 47 -13.29 -7.72 0.91
C VAL A 47 -12.66 -9.11 0.92
N LEU A 48 -11.34 -9.22 0.68
CA LEU A 48 -10.66 -10.53 0.67
C LEU A 48 -10.69 -11.20 2.04
N ASN A 49 -10.62 -10.41 3.10
CA ASN A 49 -10.73 -10.89 4.48
C ASN A 49 -12.09 -11.58 4.75
N GLU A 50 -13.16 -11.11 4.10
CA GLU A 50 -14.52 -11.65 4.23
C GLU A 50 -14.80 -12.84 3.29
N MET A 51 -13.88 -13.17 2.41
CA MET A 51 -14.00 -14.25 1.43
C MET A 51 -12.92 -15.34 1.61
N PRO A 52 -12.69 -15.88 2.82
CA PRO A 52 -11.62 -16.86 3.07
C PRO A 52 -11.81 -18.18 2.30
N GLN A 53 -13.04 -18.46 1.86
CA GLN A 53 -13.40 -19.67 1.11
C GLN A 53 -12.94 -19.67 -0.35
N LEU A 54 -12.59 -18.52 -0.92
CA LEU A 54 -12.08 -18.45 -2.29
C LEU A 54 -10.62 -18.89 -2.34
N ASP A 55 -10.35 -19.96 -3.06
CA ASP A 55 -8.99 -20.39 -3.39
C ASP A 55 -8.32 -19.46 -4.43
N ALA A 56 -7.04 -19.66 -4.72
CA ALA A 56 -6.29 -18.82 -5.65
C ALA A 56 -6.93 -18.74 -7.06
N PRO A 57 -7.37 -19.86 -7.70
CA PRO A 57 -8.07 -19.78 -8.99
C PRO A 57 -9.39 -19.02 -8.91
N ALA A 58 -10.15 -19.17 -7.83
CA ALA A 58 -11.40 -18.43 -7.65
C ALA A 58 -11.17 -16.93 -7.43
N LEU A 59 -10.10 -16.56 -6.73
CA LEU A 59 -9.71 -15.16 -6.58
C LEU A 59 -9.27 -14.52 -7.90
N LEU A 60 -8.54 -15.23 -8.74
CA LEU A 60 -8.19 -14.74 -10.07
C LEU A 60 -9.44 -14.53 -10.95
N ARG A 61 -10.40 -15.45 -10.90
CA ARG A 61 -11.69 -15.25 -11.59
C ARG A 61 -12.44 -14.04 -11.05
N TRP A 62 -12.50 -13.90 -9.71
CA TRP A 62 -13.10 -12.75 -9.05
C TRP A 62 -12.45 -11.43 -9.47
N PHE A 63 -11.12 -11.39 -9.56
CA PHE A 63 -10.40 -10.23 -10.06
C PHE A 63 -10.70 -9.96 -11.53
N GLY A 64 -10.81 -11.00 -12.36
CA GLY A 64 -11.22 -10.91 -13.76
C GLY A 64 -12.60 -10.24 -13.93
N GLU A 65 -13.52 -10.46 -12.98
CA GLU A 65 -14.83 -9.80 -12.96
C GLU A 65 -14.74 -8.30 -12.62
N LEU A 66 -13.78 -7.91 -11.74
CA LEU A 66 -13.49 -6.48 -11.50
C LEU A 66 -12.89 -5.84 -12.78
N LYS A 67 -11.92 -6.51 -13.39
CA LYS A 67 -11.30 -6.05 -14.65
C LYS A 67 -12.33 -5.87 -15.76
N ALA A 68 -13.27 -6.79 -15.90
CA ALA A 68 -14.33 -6.72 -16.93
C ALA A 68 -15.26 -5.50 -16.77
N ARG A 69 -15.28 -4.89 -15.57
CA ARG A 69 -16.05 -3.69 -15.25
C ARG A 69 -15.20 -2.42 -15.19
N LEU A 70 -13.91 -2.54 -15.45
CA LEU A 70 -13.00 -1.39 -15.47
C LEU A 70 -13.11 -0.64 -16.79
N ALA A 71 -13.21 0.68 -16.74
CA ALA A 71 -13.07 1.52 -17.91
C ALA A 71 -11.62 1.49 -18.44
N PRO A 72 -11.40 1.65 -19.75
CA PRO A 72 -10.04 1.71 -20.29
C PRO A 72 -9.19 2.78 -19.57
N GLY A 73 -8.02 2.41 -19.08
CA GLY A 73 -7.15 3.27 -18.27
C GLY A 73 -7.62 3.48 -16.83
N GLY A 74 -8.66 2.79 -16.39
CA GLY A 74 -9.17 2.85 -15.03
C GLY A 74 -8.25 2.21 -13.99
N LEU A 75 -8.62 2.33 -12.72
CA LEU A 75 -7.86 1.86 -11.57
C LEU A 75 -8.66 0.86 -10.72
N ILE A 76 -8.07 -0.27 -10.40
CA ILE A 76 -8.54 -1.17 -9.35
C ILE A 76 -7.63 -1.00 -8.14
N LEU A 77 -8.23 -0.68 -6.98
CA LEU A 77 -7.55 -0.57 -5.70
C LEU A 77 -8.13 -1.59 -4.73
N ILE A 78 -7.29 -2.49 -4.25
CA ILE A 78 -7.64 -3.45 -3.20
C ILE A 78 -6.96 -3.03 -1.90
N LEU A 79 -7.75 -2.91 -0.83
CA LEU A 79 -7.30 -2.52 0.51
C LEU A 79 -7.70 -3.62 1.49
N GLU A 80 -6.75 -4.07 2.31
CA GLU A 80 -7.00 -5.14 3.28
C GLU A 80 -6.41 -4.82 4.66
N PRO A 81 -6.94 -5.39 5.75
CA PRO A 81 -6.28 -5.28 7.04
C PRO A 81 -4.84 -5.79 6.99
N ALA A 82 -3.92 -5.18 7.74
CA ALA A 82 -2.53 -5.60 7.85
C ALA A 82 -2.34 -6.93 8.62
N LEU A 83 -3.25 -7.87 8.46
CA LEU A 83 -3.11 -9.23 8.98
C LEU A 83 -2.24 -10.04 8.01
N ARG A 84 -1.26 -10.74 8.54
CA ARG A 84 -0.32 -11.50 7.72
C ARG A 84 -0.99 -12.40 6.69
N ILE A 85 -1.98 -13.18 7.13
CA ILE A 85 -2.69 -14.13 6.26
C ILE A 85 -3.39 -13.43 5.09
N THR A 86 -4.03 -12.29 5.36
CA THR A 86 -4.75 -11.50 4.35
C THR A 86 -3.76 -10.78 3.42
N ALA A 87 -2.69 -10.22 3.98
CA ALA A 87 -1.64 -9.56 3.23
C ALA A 87 -0.93 -10.52 2.27
N GLU A 88 -0.51 -11.70 2.74
CA GLU A 88 0.12 -12.72 1.88
C GLU A 88 -0.82 -13.21 0.78
N ARG A 89 -2.13 -13.28 1.07
CA ARG A 89 -3.14 -13.64 0.08
C ARG A 89 -3.27 -12.57 -1.00
N LEU A 90 -3.29 -11.29 -0.60
CA LEU A 90 -3.28 -10.16 -1.54
C LEU A 90 -1.99 -10.11 -2.36
N GLN A 91 -0.84 -10.37 -1.74
CA GLN A 91 0.45 -10.44 -2.45
C GLN A 91 0.44 -11.50 -3.54
N ARG A 92 -0.01 -12.73 -3.23
CA ARG A 92 -0.11 -13.82 -4.22
C ARG A 92 -1.01 -13.43 -5.38
N LEU A 93 -2.20 -12.88 -5.09
CA LEU A 93 -3.09 -12.36 -6.13
C LEU A 93 -2.40 -11.29 -6.96
N SER A 94 -1.70 -10.36 -6.32
CA SER A 94 -0.99 -9.25 -6.96
C SER A 94 0.11 -9.74 -7.91
N ASP A 95 0.89 -10.74 -7.51
CA ASP A 95 1.96 -11.30 -8.32
C ASP A 95 1.40 -12.04 -9.56
N GLU A 96 0.32 -12.80 -9.38
CA GLU A 96 -0.36 -13.48 -10.50
C GLU A 96 -0.96 -12.48 -11.50
N VAL A 97 -1.60 -11.42 -11.00
CA VAL A 97 -2.20 -10.37 -11.84
C VAL A 97 -1.12 -9.59 -12.60
N ALA A 98 0.00 -9.25 -11.93
CA ALA A 98 1.11 -8.51 -12.55
C ALA A 98 1.83 -9.32 -13.64
N GLY A 99 1.78 -10.64 -13.58
CA GLY A 99 2.26 -11.54 -14.65
C GLY A 99 1.36 -11.62 -15.88
N GLY A 100 0.16 -11.01 -15.84
CA GLY A 100 -0.87 -11.06 -16.86
C GLY A 100 -1.03 -9.77 -17.66
N GLU A 101 -2.30 -9.38 -17.87
CA GLU A 101 -2.69 -8.25 -18.73
C GLU A 101 -2.86 -6.91 -17.98
N MET A 102 -2.61 -6.88 -16.67
CA MET A 102 -2.73 -5.67 -15.85
C MET A 102 -1.36 -5.22 -15.37
N THR A 103 -1.15 -3.91 -15.36
CA THR A 103 0.03 -3.31 -14.75
C THR A 103 -0.22 -3.11 -13.26
N ARG A 104 0.61 -3.71 -12.41
CA ARG A 104 0.66 -3.37 -10.99
C ARG A 104 1.28 -1.98 -10.83
N LEU A 105 0.55 -1.06 -10.21
CA LEU A 105 0.97 0.32 -9.98
C LEU A 105 1.64 0.51 -8.63
N ALA A 106 1.19 -0.26 -7.64
CA ALA A 106 1.64 -0.20 -6.25
C ALA A 106 1.21 -1.48 -5.50
N PRO A 107 1.86 -1.81 -4.38
CA PRO A 107 2.95 -1.07 -3.72
C PRO A 107 4.34 -1.33 -4.34
N GLU A 108 4.54 -2.42 -5.06
CA GLU A 108 5.80 -2.74 -5.74
C GLU A 108 5.98 -1.84 -6.97
N LEU A 109 7.24 -1.50 -7.26
CA LEU A 109 7.63 -0.57 -8.34
C LEU A 109 7.87 -1.28 -9.67
N ASP A 110 7.75 -2.58 -9.69
CA ASP A 110 7.98 -3.43 -10.86
C ASP A 110 7.00 -4.61 -10.91
N ALA A 111 7.08 -5.42 -11.95
CA ALA A 111 6.25 -6.61 -12.11
C ALA A 111 6.87 -7.88 -11.48
N LEU A 112 8.01 -7.75 -10.80
CA LEU A 112 8.65 -8.90 -10.15
C LEU A 112 7.84 -9.35 -8.93
N PRO A 113 7.89 -10.64 -8.58
CA PRO A 113 7.24 -11.15 -7.38
C PRO A 113 7.70 -10.40 -6.12
N ASP A 114 6.77 -10.19 -5.19
CA ASP A 114 7.09 -9.53 -3.92
C ASP A 114 8.02 -10.41 -3.07
N PRO A 115 9.25 -9.97 -2.79
CA PRO A 115 10.23 -10.76 -2.05
C PRO A 115 9.87 -10.94 -0.57
N GLN A 116 8.86 -10.26 -0.05
CA GLN A 116 8.35 -10.48 1.31
C GLN A 116 7.48 -11.73 1.41
N LEU A 117 6.95 -12.22 0.28
CA LEU A 117 6.10 -13.39 0.27
C LEU A 117 6.89 -14.64 0.67
N GLY A 118 6.53 -15.21 1.82
CA GLY A 118 7.24 -16.37 2.38
C GLY A 118 8.54 -16.04 3.13
N ALA A 119 8.93 -14.77 3.27
CA ALA A 119 10.14 -14.35 3.99
C ALA A 119 10.09 -14.52 5.53
N GLY A 120 9.03 -15.10 6.05
CA GLY A 120 8.91 -15.53 7.46
C GLY A 120 8.51 -14.42 8.42
N GLU A 121 9.34 -13.40 8.65
CA GLU A 121 9.08 -12.39 9.68
C GLU A 121 8.37 -11.14 9.16
N HIS A 122 8.41 -10.88 7.85
CA HIS A 122 7.87 -9.68 7.24
C HIS A 122 6.77 -10.01 6.23
N TRP A 123 5.73 -9.22 6.20
CA TRP A 123 4.68 -9.26 5.19
C TRP A 123 4.38 -7.85 4.71
N SER A 124 3.88 -7.71 3.49
CA SER A 124 3.59 -6.42 2.88
C SER A 124 2.45 -5.72 3.59
N HIS A 125 2.73 -4.59 4.17
CA HIS A 125 1.74 -3.68 4.75
C HIS A 125 2.30 -2.27 4.82
N GLU A 126 1.41 -1.33 4.92
CA GLU A 126 1.70 0.08 5.13
C GLU A 126 1.22 0.53 6.51
N THR A 127 1.87 1.56 7.02
CA THR A 127 1.49 2.25 8.24
C THR A 127 1.38 3.73 7.93
N ARG A 128 0.24 4.33 8.27
CA ARG A 128 0.03 5.77 8.10
C ARG A 128 -0.46 6.38 9.39
N ALA A 129 0.18 7.49 9.77
CA ALA A 129 -0.35 8.33 10.83
C ALA A 129 -1.68 8.93 10.37
N TRP A 130 -2.63 9.05 11.26
CA TRP A 130 -3.92 9.66 10.98
C TRP A 130 -4.41 10.50 12.16
N ALA A 131 -5.21 11.51 11.86
CA ALA A 131 -5.97 12.22 12.88
C ALA A 131 -7.21 11.38 13.21
N ALA A 132 -7.21 10.74 14.37
CA ALA A 132 -8.32 9.88 14.78
C ALA A 132 -9.62 10.73 14.91
N PRO A 133 -10.75 10.29 14.34
CA PRO A 133 -12.04 10.92 14.58
C PRO A 133 -12.40 10.93 16.07
N ALA A 134 -13.22 11.87 16.49
CA ALA A 134 -13.63 12.03 17.89
C ALA A 134 -14.23 10.74 18.50
N SER A 135 -14.95 9.96 17.70
CA SER A 135 -15.47 8.64 18.09
C SER A 135 -14.36 7.64 18.40
N THR A 136 -13.32 7.62 17.58
CA THR A 136 -12.14 6.76 17.80
C THR A 136 -11.34 7.23 19.01
N GLU A 137 -11.16 8.54 19.18
CA GLU A 137 -10.52 9.09 20.38
C GLU A 137 -11.30 8.79 21.67
N PHE A 138 -12.63 8.80 21.60
CA PHE A 138 -13.47 8.37 22.71
C PHE A 138 -13.17 6.90 23.08
N VAL A 139 -13.16 6.00 22.08
CA VAL A 139 -12.87 4.57 22.30
C VAL A 139 -11.42 4.39 22.81
N ASN A 140 -10.44 5.08 22.25
CA ASN A 140 -9.04 5.04 22.67
C ASN A 140 -8.91 5.37 24.16
N ARG A 141 -9.56 6.45 24.62
CA ARG A 141 -9.55 6.85 26.04
C ARG A 141 -10.14 5.78 26.96
N HIS A 142 -11.24 5.17 26.56
CA HIS A 142 -11.94 4.15 27.37
C HIS A 142 -11.21 2.81 27.41
N LEU A 143 -10.51 2.45 26.33
CA LEU A 143 -9.74 1.21 26.24
C LEU A 143 -8.26 1.39 26.56
N HIS A 144 -7.84 2.58 27.04
CA HIS A 144 -6.43 2.92 27.28
C HIS A 144 -5.51 2.61 26.08
N ARG A 145 -6.01 2.88 24.86
CA ARG A 145 -5.28 2.70 23.60
C ARG A 145 -4.90 4.06 23.04
N ASP A 146 -3.85 4.08 22.20
CA ASP A 146 -3.42 5.26 21.43
C ASP A 146 -3.29 4.87 19.96
N LEU A 147 -4.43 4.69 19.29
CA LEU A 147 -4.48 4.33 17.88
C LEU A 147 -4.32 5.59 17.01
N ARG A 148 -3.08 5.98 16.76
CA ARG A 148 -2.71 7.11 15.89
C ARG A 148 -2.21 6.69 14.53
N GLU A 149 -2.22 5.39 14.26
CA GLU A 149 -1.76 4.81 13.01
C GLU A 149 -2.82 3.86 12.45
N VAL A 150 -2.98 3.91 11.15
CA VAL A 150 -3.73 2.91 10.39
C VAL A 150 -2.75 1.99 9.70
N ARG A 151 -2.94 0.68 9.85
CA ARG A 151 -2.13 -0.34 9.18
C ARG A 151 -3.01 -1.11 8.20
N PHE A 152 -2.55 -1.19 6.97
CA PHE A 152 -3.26 -1.86 5.89
C PHE A 152 -2.30 -2.45 4.86
N SER A 153 -2.75 -3.47 4.16
CA SER A 153 -2.11 -3.96 2.94
C SER A 153 -2.91 -3.47 1.74
N PHE A 154 -2.27 -3.23 0.62
CA PHE A 154 -2.96 -2.78 -0.57
C PHE A 154 -2.26 -3.24 -1.85
N ALA A 155 -3.02 -3.24 -2.94
CA ALA A 155 -2.50 -3.39 -4.29
C ALA A 155 -3.34 -2.53 -5.25
N ALA A 156 -2.67 -1.88 -6.19
CA ALA A 156 -3.31 -1.05 -7.21
C ALA A 156 -2.92 -1.53 -8.59
N PHE A 157 -3.91 -1.59 -9.51
CA PHE A 157 -3.74 -2.11 -10.86
C PHE A 157 -4.43 -1.23 -11.90
N SER A 158 -3.86 -1.17 -13.09
CA SER A 158 -4.48 -0.53 -14.25
C SER A 158 -4.16 -1.32 -15.53
N ASP A 159 -5.01 -1.20 -16.53
CA ASP A 159 -4.73 -1.65 -17.90
C ASP A 159 -4.04 -0.58 -18.74
N ALA A 160 -3.80 0.62 -18.17
CA ALA A 160 -3.09 1.68 -18.84
C ALA A 160 -1.62 1.31 -19.08
N THR A 161 -1.12 1.64 -20.26
CA THR A 161 0.31 1.60 -20.55
C THR A 161 0.98 2.80 -19.89
N LEU A 162 1.79 2.55 -18.87
CA LEU A 162 2.52 3.59 -18.16
C LEU A 162 3.96 3.68 -18.67
N ALA A 163 4.52 4.88 -18.60
CA ALA A 163 5.96 5.05 -18.78
C ALA A 163 6.72 4.29 -17.68
N PRO A 164 7.81 3.60 -18.03
CA PRO A 164 8.61 2.90 -17.04
C PRO A 164 9.18 3.88 -16.01
N LEU A 165 9.20 3.47 -14.76
CA LEU A 165 9.84 4.24 -13.70
C LEU A 165 11.36 4.31 -13.94
N PRO A 166 12.02 5.39 -13.49
CA PRO A 166 13.46 5.47 -13.52
C PRO A 166 14.12 4.27 -12.83
N PRO A 167 15.26 3.77 -13.31
CA PRO A 167 15.97 2.68 -12.66
C PRO A 167 16.52 3.09 -11.29
N GLY A 168 16.78 2.11 -10.45
CA GLY A 168 17.40 2.30 -9.13
C GLY A 168 16.46 2.81 -8.04
N LEU A 169 15.15 2.83 -8.30
CA LEU A 169 14.15 3.15 -7.29
C LEU A 169 13.89 1.97 -6.36
N GLY A 170 13.80 2.24 -5.07
CA GLY A 170 13.43 1.27 -4.05
C GLY A 170 12.33 1.82 -3.15
N ARG A 171 11.36 0.96 -2.76
CA ARG A 171 10.33 1.32 -1.79
C ARG A 171 10.79 0.99 -0.39
N LEU A 172 10.70 1.95 0.52
CA LEU A 172 11.03 1.80 1.93
C LEU A 172 9.91 1.04 2.66
N ILE A 173 10.23 -0.10 3.26
CA ILE A 173 9.26 -1.03 3.87
C ILE A 173 9.41 -1.19 5.38
N SER A 174 10.30 -0.43 6.01
CA SER A 174 10.50 -0.46 7.46
C SER A 174 10.51 0.95 8.04
N ASP A 175 10.46 1.05 9.36
CA ASP A 175 10.82 2.28 10.04
C ASP A 175 12.32 2.54 9.91
N VAL A 176 12.71 3.83 10.02
CA VAL A 176 14.11 4.24 10.03
C VAL A 176 14.67 4.10 11.42
N GLN A 177 15.62 3.21 11.61
CA GLN A 177 16.33 3.00 12.86
C GLN A 177 17.52 3.94 12.97
N ILE A 178 17.59 4.69 14.08
CA ILE A 178 18.78 5.49 14.43
C ILE A 178 19.70 4.61 15.26
N ILE A 179 20.81 4.21 14.67
CA ILE A 179 21.85 3.40 15.33
C ILE A 179 23.09 4.27 15.51
N LYS A 180 23.98 3.91 16.44
CA LYS A 180 25.22 4.69 16.66
C LYS A 180 26.04 4.80 15.36
N GLY A 181 26.11 6.02 14.84
CA GLY A 181 26.89 6.34 13.64
C GLY A 181 26.23 6.05 12.30
N LEU A 182 24.98 5.58 12.28
CA LEU A 182 24.26 5.33 11.03
C LEU A 182 22.73 5.34 11.20
N LEU A 183 22.01 5.54 10.08
CA LEU A 183 20.61 5.16 9.95
C LEU A 183 20.54 3.82 9.27
N ARG A 184 19.54 3.00 9.62
CA ARG A 184 19.26 1.74 8.93
C ARG A 184 17.77 1.64 8.62
N PHE A 185 17.45 1.16 7.43
CA PHE A 185 16.10 0.82 7.01
C PHE A 185 16.14 -0.28 5.94
N ILE A 186 14.97 -0.79 5.59
CA ILE A 186 14.81 -1.85 4.60
C ILE A 186 14.04 -1.30 3.41
N THR A 187 14.52 -1.59 2.20
CA THR A 187 13.84 -1.30 0.93
C THR A 187 13.56 -2.57 0.15
N ILE A 188 12.57 -2.50 -0.75
CA ILE A 188 12.41 -3.45 -1.85
C ILE A 188 12.82 -2.72 -3.12
N ARG A 189 13.72 -3.33 -3.87
CA ARG A 189 14.19 -2.84 -5.16
C ARG A 189 14.53 -4.02 -6.08
N GLU A 190 14.04 -3.96 -7.32
CA GLU A 190 14.31 -4.99 -8.33
C GLU A 190 14.01 -6.40 -7.82
N GLY A 191 12.85 -6.58 -7.15
CA GLY A 191 12.40 -7.85 -6.59
C GLY A 191 13.26 -8.37 -5.43
N ARG A 192 14.05 -7.51 -4.75
CA ARG A 192 14.95 -7.90 -3.64
C ARG A 192 14.74 -7.04 -2.41
N ILE A 193 14.88 -7.67 -1.25
CA ILE A 193 14.95 -6.96 0.04
C ILE A 193 16.39 -6.51 0.26
N GLU A 194 16.57 -5.21 0.51
CA GLU A 194 17.85 -4.59 0.80
C GLU A 194 17.85 -3.96 2.19
N SER A 195 18.87 -4.25 3.00
CA SER A 195 19.15 -3.51 4.23
C SER A 195 20.10 -2.36 3.91
N VAL A 196 19.59 -1.12 3.94
CA VAL A 196 20.34 0.09 3.60
C VAL A 196 20.88 0.74 4.88
N GLU A 197 22.20 0.98 4.91
CA GLU A 197 22.89 1.69 5.98
C GLU A 197 23.41 3.05 5.46
N VAL A 198 22.98 4.12 6.11
CA VAL A 198 23.35 5.51 5.76
C VAL A 198 24.24 6.06 6.88
N PRO A 199 25.53 6.27 6.65
CA PRO A 199 26.42 6.82 7.66
C PRO A 199 26.00 8.23 8.11
N THR A 200 26.08 8.47 9.43
CA THR A 200 25.78 9.78 10.05
C THR A 200 27.02 10.43 10.66
N ARG A 201 28.22 10.01 10.21
CA ARG A 201 29.47 10.56 10.69
C ARG A 201 29.55 12.06 10.38
N GLY A 202 29.93 12.86 11.37
CA GLY A 202 30.00 14.31 11.25
C GLY A 202 28.70 15.07 11.52
N LEU A 203 27.56 14.36 11.63
CA LEU A 203 26.28 14.97 11.99
C LEU A 203 26.09 15.03 13.51
N SER A 204 25.56 16.14 14.00
CA SER A 204 25.08 16.27 15.37
C SER A 204 23.84 15.39 15.61
N LYS A 205 23.52 15.10 16.88
CA LYS A 205 22.33 14.32 17.24
C LYS A 205 21.01 14.92 16.70
N HIS A 206 20.93 16.24 16.62
CA HIS A 206 19.78 16.94 16.07
C HIS A 206 19.65 16.72 14.56
N GLU A 207 20.77 16.86 13.82
CA GLU A 207 20.81 16.64 12.37
C GLU A 207 20.48 15.19 12.00
N VAL A 208 20.97 14.21 12.79
CA VAL A 208 20.62 12.80 12.60
C VAL A 208 19.12 12.57 12.73
N LYS A 209 18.48 13.17 13.76
CA LYS A 209 17.02 13.07 13.92
C LYS A 209 16.27 13.74 12.75
N LYS A 210 16.72 14.91 12.32
CA LYS A 210 16.14 15.63 11.18
C LYS A 210 16.30 14.82 9.88
N LEU A 211 17.47 14.20 9.69
CA LEU A 211 17.72 13.34 8.53
C LEU A 211 16.81 12.10 8.56
N ALA A 212 16.71 11.41 9.71
CA ALA A 212 15.84 10.25 9.86
C ALA A 212 14.36 10.56 9.58
N ALA A 213 13.90 11.74 10.00
CA ALA A 213 12.53 12.19 9.78
C ALA A 213 12.17 12.51 8.32
N ARG A 214 13.18 12.56 7.43
CA ARG A 214 12.95 12.73 5.98
C ARG A 214 12.48 11.45 5.29
N PHE A 215 12.60 10.32 5.95
CA PHE A 215 12.30 9.01 5.38
C PHE A 215 11.23 8.31 6.20
N GLY A 216 10.26 7.74 5.53
CA GLY A 216 9.18 6.99 6.14
C GLY A 216 8.82 5.75 5.34
N ARG A 217 8.10 4.83 5.96
CA ARG A 217 7.57 3.65 5.29
C ARG A 217 6.69 4.07 4.11
N GLY A 218 6.91 3.45 2.96
CA GLY A 218 6.22 3.75 1.70
C GLY A 218 6.91 4.81 0.84
N ASP A 219 7.93 5.51 1.36
CA ASP A 219 8.73 6.41 0.52
C ASP A 219 9.43 5.64 -0.59
N ILE A 220 9.53 6.27 -1.74
CA ILE A 220 10.34 5.79 -2.85
C ILE A 220 11.64 6.55 -2.82
N VAL A 221 12.73 5.81 -2.69
CA VAL A 221 14.08 6.35 -2.60
C VAL A 221 14.94 5.86 -3.75
N ARG A 222 15.98 6.61 -4.07
CA ARG A 222 16.96 6.26 -5.09
C ARG A 222 18.38 6.39 -4.54
N HIS A 223 19.26 5.48 -4.94
CA HIS A 223 20.69 5.54 -4.72
C HIS A 223 21.44 4.94 -5.92
N PRO A 224 22.71 5.35 -6.16
CA PRO A 224 23.43 5.01 -7.40
C PRO A 224 23.99 3.58 -7.43
N HIS A 225 23.92 2.84 -6.33
CA HIS A 225 24.55 1.52 -6.25
C HIS A 225 23.64 0.41 -6.81
N PRO A 226 24.21 -0.69 -7.32
CA PRO A 226 23.43 -1.87 -7.71
C PRO A 226 22.68 -2.47 -6.52
N ALA A 227 21.58 -3.20 -6.80
CA ALA A 227 20.79 -3.88 -5.78
C ALA A 227 21.63 -4.94 -5.04
N ALA A 228 21.61 -4.91 -3.71
CA ALA A 228 22.37 -5.82 -2.86
C ALA A 228 21.61 -6.13 -1.54
N PRO A 229 21.70 -7.36 -0.98
CA PRO A 229 21.02 -7.69 0.26
C PRO A 229 21.40 -6.79 1.43
N LYS A 230 22.61 -6.30 1.43
CA LYS A 230 23.12 -5.31 2.39
C LYS A 230 23.89 -4.25 1.65
N LEU A 231 23.47 -3.01 1.79
CA LEU A 231 24.08 -1.85 1.17
C LEU A 231 24.50 -0.85 2.24
N ARG A 232 25.72 -0.36 2.14
CA ARG A 232 26.20 0.76 2.95
C ARG A 232 26.60 1.90 2.01
N LEU A 233 25.91 3.01 2.13
CA LEU A 233 26.21 4.22 1.38
C LEU A 233 27.50 4.86 1.89
N ALA A 234 28.20 5.64 1.07
CA ALA A 234 29.38 6.38 1.50
C ALA A 234 28.99 7.56 2.41
N ASN A 235 27.87 8.21 2.09
CA ASN A 235 27.31 9.32 2.88
C ASN A 235 25.79 9.42 2.64
N HIS A 236 25.13 10.34 3.34
CA HIS A 236 23.67 10.52 3.27
C HIS A 236 23.22 11.27 2.00
N GLU A 237 24.11 11.93 1.29
CA GLU A 237 23.79 12.67 0.06
C GLU A 237 23.57 11.74 -1.14
N GLU A 238 24.06 10.49 -1.05
CA GLU A 238 23.80 9.46 -2.06
C GLU A 238 22.35 8.95 -2.08
N LEU A 239 21.58 9.26 -1.04
CA LEU A 239 20.18 8.85 -0.91
C LEU A 239 19.24 10.00 -1.24
N GLU A 240 18.46 9.84 -2.28
CA GLU A 240 17.43 10.78 -2.71
C GLU A 240 16.05 10.26 -2.38
N VAL A 241 15.17 11.10 -1.83
CA VAL A 241 13.73 10.83 -1.77
C VAL A 241 13.13 11.21 -3.12
N PHE A 242 12.70 10.21 -3.88
CA PHE A 242 12.08 10.41 -5.18
C PHE A 242 10.60 10.76 -5.05
N TRP A 243 9.92 10.13 -4.10
CA TRP A 243 8.50 10.37 -3.83
C TRP A 243 8.15 9.96 -2.40
N THR A 244 7.19 10.67 -1.79
CA THR A 244 6.64 10.36 -0.46
C THR A 244 5.11 10.32 -0.51
N PRO A 245 4.45 9.34 0.13
CA PRO A 245 3.00 9.23 0.15
C PRO A 245 2.31 10.32 0.97
N THR A 246 3.04 11.05 1.80
CA THR A 246 2.48 12.08 2.68
C THR A 246 2.49 13.48 2.07
N GLY A 247 2.87 13.64 0.82
CA GLY A 247 2.95 14.93 0.12
C GLY A 247 3.64 16.00 0.97
N SER A 248 4.82 16.40 0.63
CA SER A 248 5.51 17.52 1.30
C SER A 248 4.80 18.83 1.08
#